data_6b6bab7570790be0b5434b89ecea43ba
#
_entry.id   6b6bab7570790be0b5434b89ecea43ba
#
_cell.length_a   1.000
_cell.length_b   1.000
_cell.length_c   1.000
_cell.angle_alpha   90.00
_cell.angle_beta   90.00
_cell.angle_gamma   90.00
#
_symmetry.space_group_name_H-M   'P 1'
#
loop_
_entity.id
_entity.type
_entity.pdbx_description
1 polymer ?
#
loop_
_entity_poly.entity_id
_entity_poly.type
_entity_poly.pdbx_seq_one_letter_code
_entity_poly.pdbx_strand_id
1 'polypeptide(L)'
;MRKHTLLGLALASALAIGTTVVMAAPGAGGPGSSDHGWHGHRGHGQMMMLHKLNLSDAQKASIKQIVSTNREQNKGQRQALRQQRAAFESMTPNQVGYQAAAASLAQAEGQATQVRVQQMANLRAQIYAVLTPAQQAQAATLKAQAQARRAQWKQFKAQNPAPSGQ
;
A
#
# COMPACT_ATOMS: atom_id res chain seq x y z
N MET A 1 29.72 47.42 -8.80
CA MET A 1 30.65 46.28 -8.67
C MET A 1 30.52 45.73 -7.23
N ARG A 2 29.78 44.71 -7.00
CA ARG A 2 29.82 43.90 -5.76
C ARG A 2 29.44 42.46 -6.11
N LYS A 3 30.41 41.57 -6.05
CA LYS A 3 30.32 40.13 -6.29
C LYS A 3 29.85 39.46 -5.00
N HIS A 4 28.72 38.76 -5.01
CA HIS A 4 28.30 37.91 -3.92
C HIS A 4 28.54 36.44 -4.29
N THR A 5 29.59 35.89 -3.69
CA THR A 5 29.91 34.46 -3.68
C THR A 5 28.95 33.73 -2.74
N LEU A 6 28.13 32.83 -3.25
CA LEU A 6 27.29 31.90 -2.45
C LEU A 6 28.10 30.64 -2.16
N LEU A 7 28.39 30.43 -0.88
CA LEU A 7 29.01 29.22 -0.35
C LEU A 7 27.94 28.13 -0.31
N GLY A 8 28.14 27.03 -1.04
CA GLY A 8 27.34 25.83 -0.93
C GLY A 8 27.77 25.00 0.27
N LEU A 9 26.84 24.70 1.14
CA LEU A 9 27.01 23.79 2.28
C LEU A 9 26.51 22.38 1.90
N ALA A 10 27.45 21.48 1.62
CA ALA A 10 27.17 20.05 1.42
C ALA A 10 27.14 19.34 2.77
N LEU A 11 25.98 18.89 3.22
CA LEU A 11 25.80 18.01 4.38
C LEU A 11 25.80 16.55 3.92
N ALA A 12 26.93 15.90 4.04
CA ALA A 12 27.07 14.46 3.90
C ALA A 12 26.77 13.79 5.26
N SER A 13 25.61 13.16 5.41
CA SER A 13 25.29 12.33 6.56
C SER A 13 25.53 10.86 6.21
N ALA A 14 26.64 10.30 6.62
CA ALA A 14 26.94 8.89 6.57
C ALA A 14 26.25 8.19 7.76
N LEU A 15 25.23 7.39 7.51
CA LEU A 15 24.64 6.47 8.49
C LEU A 15 25.27 5.09 8.27
N ALA A 16 26.16 4.71 9.15
CA ALA A 16 26.67 3.35 9.27
C ALA A 16 25.64 2.48 9.96
N ILE A 17 25.05 1.53 9.22
CA ILE A 17 24.15 0.52 9.78
C ILE A 17 24.98 -0.75 10.00
N GLY A 18 25.22 -1.06 11.27
CA GLY A 18 25.82 -2.31 11.70
C GLY A 18 24.89 -3.49 11.42
N THR A 19 25.38 -4.45 10.63
CA THR A 19 24.70 -5.72 10.36
C THR A 19 25.00 -6.71 11.48
N THR A 20 24.01 -7.05 12.29
CA THR A 20 24.05 -8.26 13.11
C THR A 20 23.27 -9.36 12.39
N VAL A 21 24.00 -10.33 11.88
CA VAL A 21 23.45 -11.57 11.32
C VAL A 21 23.07 -12.48 12.49
N VAL A 22 21.78 -12.71 12.71
CA VAL A 22 21.29 -13.79 13.57
C VAL A 22 20.82 -14.92 12.67
N MET A 23 21.58 -16.02 12.69
CA MET A 23 21.16 -17.29 12.11
C MET A 23 20.11 -17.93 13.04
N ALA A 24 18.92 -18.20 12.54
CA ALA A 24 17.93 -19.04 13.17
C ALA A 24 17.53 -20.18 12.22
N ALA A 25 17.53 -21.38 12.75
CA ALA A 25 17.32 -22.67 12.12
C ALA A 25 15.90 -22.88 11.57
N PRO A 26 15.69 -23.85 10.65
CA PRO A 26 14.39 -24.14 10.05
C PRO A 26 13.53 -25.00 10.97
N GLY A 27 12.40 -24.47 11.38
CA GLY A 27 11.33 -25.18 12.09
C GLY A 27 10.22 -25.58 11.14
N ALA A 28 9.88 -26.84 11.19
CA ALA A 28 8.94 -27.60 10.37
C ALA A 28 7.50 -27.08 10.41
N GLY A 29 6.78 -27.44 9.33
CA GLY A 29 5.44 -27.02 8.97
C GLY A 29 4.31 -27.35 9.92
N GLY A 30 3.21 -26.61 9.72
CA GLY A 30 1.85 -26.92 10.14
C GLY A 30 0.88 -26.40 9.06
N PRO A 31 -0.05 -27.24 8.59
CA PRO A 31 -1.02 -26.83 7.58
C PRO A 31 -2.23 -26.19 8.26
N GLY A 32 -2.69 -25.10 7.67
CA GLY A 32 -4.10 -24.73 7.77
C GLY A 32 -4.45 -23.68 8.81
N SER A 33 -4.53 -22.45 8.35
CA SER A 33 -5.55 -21.51 8.83
C SER A 33 -5.89 -20.59 7.68
N SER A 34 -7.03 -20.86 7.05
CA SER A 34 -7.69 -19.97 6.11
C SER A 34 -8.17 -18.74 6.85
N ASP A 35 -7.23 -17.86 7.18
CA ASP A 35 -7.57 -16.54 7.69
C ASP A 35 -8.11 -15.71 6.51
N HIS A 36 -9.43 -15.76 6.33
CA HIS A 36 -10.19 -14.91 5.43
C HIS A 36 -10.21 -13.48 5.97
N GLY A 37 -9.02 -12.93 6.22
CA GLY A 37 -8.81 -11.55 6.60
C GLY A 37 -9.34 -10.59 5.54
N TRP A 38 -10.34 -9.85 5.90
CA TRP A 38 -11.15 -8.88 5.15
C TRP A 38 -10.35 -7.70 4.55
N HIS A 39 -9.04 -7.81 4.40
CA HIS A 39 -8.14 -6.69 4.07
C HIS A 39 -7.61 -6.66 2.63
N GLY A 40 -8.09 -7.51 1.69
CA GLY A 40 -7.48 -7.69 0.36
C GLY A 40 -8.12 -6.96 -0.82
N HIS A 41 -9.32 -6.38 -0.71
CA HIS A 41 -10.13 -6.06 -1.91
C HIS A 41 -9.83 -4.73 -2.62
N ARG A 42 -9.07 -3.80 -2.01
CA ARG A 42 -8.83 -2.49 -2.65
C ARG A 42 -7.77 -2.49 -3.76
N GLY A 43 -6.86 -3.47 -3.79
CA GLY A 43 -5.83 -3.59 -4.82
C GLY A 43 -6.24 -4.42 -6.05
N HIS A 44 -7.16 -5.36 -5.88
CA HIS A 44 -7.56 -6.30 -6.94
C HIS A 44 -8.33 -5.63 -8.09
N GLY A 45 -9.12 -4.61 -7.82
CA GLY A 45 -9.93 -3.95 -8.85
C GLY A 45 -9.11 -3.29 -9.96
N GLN A 46 -7.95 -2.73 -9.63
CA GLN A 46 -7.09 -2.07 -10.62
C GLN A 46 -6.34 -3.09 -11.49
N MET A 47 -5.84 -4.16 -10.89
CA MET A 47 -5.19 -5.27 -11.63
C MET A 47 -6.17 -5.98 -12.56
N MET A 48 -7.43 -6.20 -12.13
CA MET A 48 -8.47 -6.77 -12.99
C MET A 48 -8.78 -5.90 -14.21
N MET A 49 -8.69 -4.56 -14.08
CA MET A 49 -8.89 -3.67 -15.22
C MET A 49 -7.77 -3.80 -16.26
N LEU A 50 -6.52 -4.00 -15.84
CA LEU A 50 -5.39 -4.17 -16.75
C LEU A 50 -5.52 -5.41 -17.66
N HIS A 51 -6.12 -6.48 -17.17
CA HIS A 51 -6.38 -7.67 -17.99
C HIS A 51 -7.34 -7.41 -19.18
N LYS A 52 -8.15 -6.35 -19.11
CA LYS A 52 -9.09 -5.97 -20.17
C LYS A 52 -8.49 -5.02 -21.22
N LEU A 53 -7.22 -4.61 -21.05
CA LEU A 53 -6.58 -3.62 -21.92
C LEU A 53 -5.75 -4.22 -23.06
N ASN A 54 -5.79 -5.54 -23.28
CA ASN A 54 -5.00 -6.22 -24.30
C ASN A 54 -3.53 -5.78 -24.32
N LEU A 55 -2.88 -5.82 -23.15
CA LEU A 55 -1.49 -5.40 -22.98
C LEU A 55 -0.54 -6.29 -23.75
N SER A 56 0.47 -5.71 -24.42
CA SER A 56 1.58 -6.46 -25.00
C SER A 56 2.44 -7.13 -23.90
N ASP A 57 3.26 -8.11 -24.27
CA ASP A 57 4.11 -8.78 -23.29
C ASP A 57 5.18 -7.84 -22.72
N ALA A 58 5.68 -6.90 -23.50
CA ALA A 58 6.57 -5.84 -23.02
C ALA A 58 5.88 -4.94 -21.98
N GLN A 59 4.62 -4.54 -22.20
CA GLN A 59 3.84 -3.77 -21.24
C GLN A 59 3.57 -4.56 -19.96
N LYS A 60 3.22 -5.84 -20.07
CA LYS A 60 3.03 -6.72 -18.89
C LYS A 60 4.31 -6.86 -18.07
N ALA A 61 5.47 -7.04 -18.72
CA ALA A 61 6.77 -7.11 -18.06
C ALA A 61 7.09 -5.80 -17.32
N SER A 62 6.93 -4.65 -17.98
CA SER A 62 7.15 -3.33 -17.38
C SER A 62 6.24 -3.09 -16.17
N ILE A 63 4.95 -3.40 -16.28
CA ILE A 63 3.99 -3.24 -15.17
C ILE A 63 4.36 -4.16 -14.00
N LYS A 64 4.74 -5.41 -14.28
CA LYS A 64 5.20 -6.36 -13.24
C LYS A 64 6.42 -5.81 -12.50
N GLN A 65 7.39 -5.24 -13.21
CA GLN A 65 8.57 -4.63 -12.60
C GLN A 65 8.21 -3.42 -11.74
N ILE A 66 7.37 -2.51 -12.24
CA ILE A 66 6.88 -1.34 -11.49
C ILE A 66 6.23 -1.77 -10.17
N VAL A 67 5.35 -2.78 -10.23
CA VAL A 67 4.65 -3.30 -9.04
C VAL A 67 5.61 -3.97 -8.07
N SER A 68 6.57 -4.78 -8.56
CA SER A 68 7.55 -5.45 -7.68
C SER A 68 8.47 -4.45 -6.99
N THR A 69 8.99 -3.48 -7.72
CA THR A 69 9.81 -2.40 -7.15
C THR A 69 9.05 -1.62 -6.07
N ASN A 70 7.79 -1.26 -6.35
CA ASN A 70 6.97 -0.57 -5.35
C ASN A 70 6.71 -1.42 -4.10
N ARG A 71 6.53 -2.74 -4.25
CA ARG A 71 6.37 -3.66 -3.10
C ARG A 71 7.62 -3.72 -2.24
N GLU A 72 8.79 -3.84 -2.84
CA GLU A 72 10.06 -3.91 -2.12
C GLU A 72 10.36 -2.61 -1.38
N GLN A 73 10.18 -1.47 -2.03
CA GLN A 73 10.35 -0.15 -1.40
C GLN A 73 9.48 0.03 -0.14
N ASN A 74 8.30 -0.57 -0.14
CA ASN A 74 7.33 -0.44 0.95
C ASN A 74 7.39 -1.55 2.00
N LYS A 75 8.22 -2.57 1.80
CA LYS A 75 8.27 -3.75 2.65
C LYS A 75 8.73 -3.42 4.08
N GLY A 76 9.81 -2.66 4.19
CA GLY A 76 10.38 -2.26 5.48
C GLY A 76 9.39 -1.45 6.33
N GLN A 77 8.76 -0.44 5.74
CA GLN A 77 7.78 0.40 6.43
C GLN A 77 6.57 -0.42 6.92
N ARG A 78 6.05 -1.32 6.08
CA ARG A 78 4.93 -2.20 6.47
C ARG A 78 5.32 -3.17 7.58
N GLN A 79 6.56 -3.65 7.58
CA GLN A 79 7.07 -4.54 8.62
C GLN A 79 7.24 -3.79 9.94
N ALA A 80 7.85 -2.60 9.94
CA ALA A 80 8.02 -1.76 11.11
C ALA A 80 6.66 -1.43 11.77
N LEU A 81 5.67 -1.02 10.96
CA LEU A 81 4.34 -0.71 11.46
C LEU A 81 3.63 -1.94 12.08
N ARG A 82 3.80 -3.14 11.47
CA ARG A 82 3.26 -4.38 12.05
C ARG A 82 3.90 -4.71 13.39
N GLN A 83 5.21 -4.54 13.51
CA GLN A 83 5.92 -4.76 14.77
C GLN A 83 5.46 -3.79 15.86
N GLN A 84 5.30 -2.52 15.52
CA GLN A 84 4.81 -1.50 16.45
C GLN A 84 3.36 -1.80 16.90
N ARG A 85 2.50 -2.24 15.98
CA ARG A 85 1.14 -2.66 16.30
C ARG A 85 1.13 -3.88 17.23
N ALA A 86 1.91 -4.92 16.91
CA ALA A 86 1.99 -6.11 17.75
C ALA A 86 2.54 -5.79 19.15
N ALA A 87 3.52 -4.89 19.25
CA ALA A 87 4.03 -4.42 20.54
C ALA A 87 2.94 -3.72 21.38
N PHE A 88 2.13 -2.86 20.75
CA PHE A 88 1.02 -2.20 21.43
C PHE A 88 -0.08 -3.19 21.83
N GLU A 89 -0.46 -4.13 20.95
CA GLU A 89 -1.48 -5.16 21.23
C GLU A 89 -1.09 -6.08 22.39
N SER A 90 0.22 -6.23 22.67
CA SER A 90 0.70 -6.99 23.82
C SER A 90 0.63 -6.24 25.16
N MET A 91 0.34 -4.93 25.15
CA MET A 91 0.23 -4.12 26.36
C MET A 91 -1.19 -4.20 26.96
N THR A 92 -1.26 -4.12 28.28
CA THR A 92 -2.55 -4.01 29.00
C THR A 92 -2.84 -2.54 29.36
N PRO A 93 -4.13 -2.12 29.41
CA PRO A 93 -4.51 -0.72 29.64
C PRO A 93 -4.00 -0.09 30.94
N ASN A 94 -3.71 -0.92 31.95
CA ASN A 94 -3.14 -0.49 33.25
C ASN A 94 -1.61 -0.41 33.26
N GLN A 95 -0.96 -0.81 32.17
CA GLN A 95 0.49 -0.80 32.07
C GLN A 95 1.03 0.63 31.91
N VAL A 96 2.13 0.94 32.58
CA VAL A 96 2.82 2.21 32.45
C VAL A 96 3.25 2.42 30.98
N GLY A 97 2.90 3.60 30.42
CA GLY A 97 3.24 3.93 29.04
C GLY A 97 2.20 3.49 27.99
N TYR A 98 1.10 2.82 28.38
CA TYR A 98 0.05 2.39 27.45
C TYR A 98 -0.49 3.55 26.59
N GLN A 99 -0.82 4.70 27.20
CA GLN A 99 -1.33 5.86 26.48
C GLN A 99 -0.28 6.47 25.52
N ALA A 100 0.99 6.50 25.94
CA ALA A 100 2.08 6.98 25.08
C ALA A 100 2.30 6.05 23.89
N ALA A 101 2.24 4.73 24.09
CA ALA A 101 2.34 3.74 23.04
C ALA A 101 1.14 3.85 22.06
N ALA A 102 -0.08 4.07 22.56
CA ALA A 102 -1.27 4.30 21.74
C ALA A 102 -1.11 5.56 20.87
N ALA A 103 -0.65 6.66 21.43
CA ALA A 103 -0.41 7.91 20.70
C ALA A 103 0.68 7.72 19.63
N SER A 104 1.79 7.05 19.96
CA SER A 104 2.87 6.74 19.02
C SER A 104 2.38 5.88 17.87
N LEU A 105 1.59 4.84 18.13
CA LEU A 105 1.00 3.99 17.10
C LEU A 105 0.04 4.79 16.22
N ALA A 106 -0.83 5.62 16.78
CA ALA A 106 -1.77 6.45 16.02
C ALA A 106 -1.03 7.40 15.06
N GLN A 107 0.07 8.02 15.51
CA GLN A 107 0.91 8.86 14.66
C GLN A 107 1.57 8.06 13.53
N ALA A 108 2.14 6.89 13.84
CA ALA A 108 2.77 6.02 12.84
C ALA A 108 1.77 5.53 11.78
N GLU A 109 0.54 5.17 12.18
CA GLU A 109 -0.55 4.77 11.26
C GLU A 109 -0.97 5.96 10.36
N GLY A 110 -1.06 7.15 10.92
CA GLY A 110 -1.36 8.37 10.15
C GLY A 110 -0.30 8.62 9.06
N GLN A 111 0.97 8.61 9.43
CA GLN A 111 2.10 8.77 8.50
C GLN A 111 2.12 7.65 7.44
N ALA A 112 1.95 6.39 7.85
CA ALA A 112 1.91 5.26 6.93
C ALA A 112 0.74 5.36 5.93
N THR A 113 -0.40 5.89 6.37
CA THR A 113 -1.55 6.13 5.50
C THR A 113 -1.26 7.21 4.47
N GLN A 114 -0.64 8.33 4.87
CA GLN A 114 -0.25 9.40 3.97
C GLN A 114 0.73 8.90 2.90
N VAL A 115 1.80 8.24 3.32
CA VAL A 115 2.81 7.66 2.41
C VAL A 115 2.17 6.66 1.46
N ARG A 116 1.28 5.79 1.95
CA ARG A 116 0.57 4.81 1.12
C ARG A 116 -0.29 5.46 0.03
N VAL A 117 -0.96 6.57 0.33
CA VAL A 117 -1.77 7.30 -0.66
C VAL A 117 -0.88 7.88 -1.76
N GLN A 118 0.25 8.51 -1.39
CA GLN A 118 1.22 9.05 -2.36
C GLN A 118 1.82 7.94 -3.23
N GLN A 119 2.27 6.84 -2.63
CA GLN A 119 2.82 5.70 -3.35
C GLN A 119 1.81 5.06 -4.30
N MET A 120 0.55 4.97 -3.90
CA MET A 120 -0.53 4.48 -4.77
C MET A 120 -0.76 5.42 -5.96
N ALA A 121 -0.69 6.74 -5.74
CA ALA A 121 -0.81 7.72 -6.82
C ALA A 121 0.36 7.60 -7.81
N ASN A 122 1.59 7.51 -7.31
CA ASN A 122 2.80 7.33 -8.11
C ASN A 122 2.79 6.01 -8.89
N LEU A 123 2.42 4.91 -8.25
CA LEU A 123 2.27 3.60 -8.88
C LEU A 123 1.27 3.66 -10.05
N ARG A 124 0.13 4.32 -9.84
CA ARG A 124 -0.88 4.49 -10.89
C ARG A 124 -0.36 5.33 -12.05
N ALA A 125 0.34 6.42 -11.77
CA ALA A 125 0.93 7.27 -12.81
C ALA A 125 1.95 6.49 -13.65
N GLN A 126 2.84 5.72 -13.01
CA GLN A 126 3.84 4.89 -13.70
C GLN A 126 3.17 3.82 -14.59
N ILE A 127 2.15 3.11 -14.08
CA ILE A 127 1.40 2.13 -14.87
C ILE A 127 0.69 2.82 -16.05
N TYR A 128 0.09 3.99 -15.82
CA TYR A 128 -0.63 4.74 -16.86
C TYR A 128 0.31 5.20 -17.98
N ALA A 129 1.54 5.57 -17.66
CA ALA A 129 2.57 5.97 -18.63
C ALA A 129 3.02 4.81 -19.56
N VAL A 130 2.86 3.55 -19.14
CA VAL A 130 3.16 2.37 -19.97
C VAL A 130 2.06 2.10 -21.02
N LEU A 131 0.85 2.64 -20.82
CA LEU A 131 -0.30 2.41 -21.69
C LEU A 131 -0.27 3.31 -22.92
N THR A 132 -0.73 2.79 -24.06
CA THR A 132 -0.98 3.60 -25.25
C THR A 132 -2.17 4.55 -25.04
N PRO A 133 -2.31 5.63 -25.82
CA PRO A 133 -3.48 6.53 -25.72
C PRO A 133 -4.82 5.81 -25.84
N ALA A 134 -4.93 4.83 -26.73
CA ALA A 134 -6.14 4.01 -26.88
C ALA A 134 -6.45 3.18 -25.63
N GLN A 135 -5.43 2.56 -25.03
CA GLN A 135 -5.57 1.81 -23.77
C GLN A 135 -5.91 2.73 -22.60
N GLN A 136 -5.37 3.93 -22.56
CA GLN A 136 -5.70 4.95 -21.54
C GLN A 136 -7.18 5.35 -21.64
N ALA A 137 -7.70 5.60 -22.84
CA ALA A 137 -9.12 5.89 -23.06
C ALA A 137 -10.01 4.70 -22.66
N GLN A 138 -9.62 3.47 -23.02
CA GLN A 138 -10.32 2.26 -22.60
C GLN A 138 -10.32 2.09 -21.07
N ALA A 139 -9.20 2.35 -20.40
CA ALA A 139 -9.11 2.31 -18.94
C ALA A 139 -10.06 3.33 -18.27
N ALA A 140 -10.17 4.53 -18.82
CA ALA A 140 -11.11 5.55 -18.33
C ALA A 140 -12.57 5.07 -18.46
N THR A 141 -12.94 4.49 -19.59
CA THR A 141 -14.27 3.92 -19.82
C THR A 141 -14.58 2.78 -18.84
N LEU A 142 -13.65 1.83 -18.66
CA LEU A 142 -13.82 0.75 -17.70
C LEU A 142 -13.98 1.23 -16.26
N LYS A 143 -13.25 2.30 -15.89
CA LYS A 143 -13.38 2.93 -14.57
C LYS A 143 -14.76 3.55 -14.39
N ALA A 144 -15.27 4.29 -15.38
CA ALA A 144 -16.61 4.89 -15.35
C ALA A 144 -17.69 3.81 -15.21
N GLN A 145 -17.62 2.73 -15.99
CA GLN A 145 -18.53 1.61 -15.90
C GLN A 145 -18.51 0.93 -14.52
N ALA A 146 -17.31 0.76 -13.95
CA ALA A 146 -17.18 0.18 -12.60
C ALA A 146 -17.80 1.08 -11.53
N GLN A 147 -17.67 2.40 -11.66
CA GLN A 147 -18.31 3.37 -10.77
C GLN A 147 -19.83 3.33 -10.89
N ALA A 148 -20.36 3.32 -12.11
CA ALA A 148 -21.81 3.21 -12.36
C ALA A 148 -22.40 1.93 -11.74
N ARG A 149 -21.76 0.76 -11.96
CA ARG A 149 -22.21 -0.50 -11.32
C ARG A 149 -22.20 -0.44 -9.79
N ARG A 150 -21.20 0.22 -9.19
CA ARG A 150 -21.16 0.39 -7.73
C ARG A 150 -22.28 1.29 -7.22
N ALA A 151 -22.63 2.34 -7.97
CA ALA A 151 -23.75 3.24 -7.64
C ALA A 151 -25.08 2.47 -7.70
N GLN A 152 -25.31 1.73 -8.79
CA GLN A 152 -26.50 0.88 -8.94
C GLN A 152 -26.60 -0.16 -7.82
N TRP A 153 -25.49 -0.80 -7.47
CA TRP A 153 -25.48 -1.77 -6.36
C TRP A 153 -25.82 -1.14 -5.01
N LYS A 154 -25.33 0.08 -4.76
CA LYS A 154 -25.68 0.82 -3.53
C LYS A 154 -27.17 1.16 -3.49
N GLN A 155 -27.75 1.60 -4.60
CA GLN A 155 -29.18 1.87 -4.71
C GLN A 155 -30.01 0.60 -4.52
N PHE A 156 -29.61 -0.50 -5.16
CA PHE A 156 -30.28 -1.79 -4.96
C PHE A 156 -30.27 -2.23 -3.50
N LYS A 157 -29.13 -2.13 -2.80
CA LYS A 157 -29.05 -2.45 -1.37
C LYS A 157 -29.89 -1.53 -0.49
N ALA A 158 -30.00 -0.26 -0.84
CA ALA A 158 -30.83 0.69 -0.10
C ALA A 158 -32.34 0.35 -0.25
N GLN A 159 -32.74 -0.13 -1.43
CA GLN A 159 -34.13 -0.53 -1.72
C GLN A 159 -34.45 -1.94 -1.19
N ASN A 160 -33.45 -2.78 -1.00
CA ASN A 160 -33.59 -4.16 -0.51
C ASN A 160 -32.68 -4.35 0.72
N PRO A 161 -33.04 -3.77 1.86
CA PRO A 161 -32.29 -4.01 3.10
C PRO A 161 -32.34 -5.50 3.45
N ALA A 162 -31.20 -6.06 3.89
CA ALA A 162 -31.18 -7.44 4.37
C ALA A 162 -32.22 -7.59 5.51
N PRO A 163 -32.98 -8.71 5.58
CA PRO A 163 -33.89 -8.94 6.70
C PRO A 163 -33.05 -8.85 7.98
N SER A 164 -33.46 -7.94 8.88
CA SER A 164 -32.88 -7.83 10.21
C SER A 164 -33.13 -9.19 10.91
N GLY A 165 -32.05 -9.96 11.07
CA GLY A 165 -32.11 -11.25 11.76
C GLY A 165 -32.66 -11.03 13.15
N GLN A 166 -33.83 -11.63 13.41
CA GLN A 166 -34.41 -11.82 14.75
C GLN A 166 -33.66 -12.95 15.43
#